data_f5bc2602bee9d8fb18475ebf4399934a
#
_entry.id   f5bc2602bee9d8fb18475ebf4399934a
#
_cell.length_a   1.000
_cell.length_b   1.000
_cell.length_c   1.000
_cell.angle_alpha   90.00
_cell.angle_beta   90.00
_cell.angle_gamma   90.00
#
_symmetry.space_group_name_H-M   'P 1'
#
loop_
_entity.id
_entity.type
_entity.pdbx_description
1 polymer ?
#
loop_
_entity_poly.entity_id
_entity_poly.type
_entity_poly.pdbx_seq_one_letter_code
_entity_poly.pdbx_strand_id
1 'polypeptide(L)'
;ESVQQKDDQLPRHTAIVGLLARNLANSLDQREQFALLESVEIPVSRVLYGMEHAGAQVDMNRLMNMREQLASDANHAQETAWQYAGERVNLQSPKQLQKILFEDMGLKPTKKTKTGSYTTNAAALQTLRDRSYDNDSACQFLDALLLHREKNKLKQIVQTLIEATNGSDGRIHTTFEQTVAATGRLS
;
A
#
# COMPACT_ATOMS: atom_id res chain seq x y z
N GLU A 1 -17.89 -30.09 23.76
CA GLU A 1 -16.82 -30.85 23.04
C GLU A 1 -15.69 -29.93 22.50
N SER A 2 -15.86 -28.60 22.35
CA SER A 2 -14.87 -27.71 21.73
C SER A 2 -13.80 -27.13 22.67
N VAL A 3 -13.99 -27.14 23.99
CA VAL A 3 -13.04 -26.57 24.96
C VAL A 3 -11.98 -27.61 25.36
N GLN A 4 -12.36 -28.88 25.51
CA GLN A 4 -11.45 -29.95 25.88
C GLN A 4 -10.39 -30.25 24.80
N GLN A 5 -10.72 -30.02 23.53
CA GLN A 5 -9.81 -30.30 22.40
C GLN A 5 -8.71 -29.25 22.25
N LYS A 6 -8.90 -28.01 22.77
CA LYS A 6 -7.88 -26.94 22.77
C LYS A 6 -6.82 -27.16 23.88
N ASP A 7 -7.19 -27.71 25.02
CA ASP A 7 -6.27 -27.90 26.14
C ASP A 7 -5.23 -29.01 25.88
N ASP A 8 -5.56 -30.00 25.05
CA ASP A 8 -4.65 -31.13 24.72
C ASP A 8 -3.57 -30.75 23.67
N GLN A 9 -3.76 -29.65 22.95
CA GLN A 9 -2.80 -29.21 21.94
C GLN A 9 -1.66 -28.35 22.52
N LEU A 10 -1.89 -27.63 23.61
CA LEU A 10 -0.92 -26.72 24.22
C LEU A 10 0.38 -27.42 24.67
N PRO A 11 0.34 -28.57 25.39
CA PRO A 11 1.56 -29.31 25.77
C PRO A 11 2.35 -29.81 24.55
N ARG A 12 1.67 -30.27 23.52
CA ARG A 12 2.30 -30.73 22.27
C ARG A 12 2.97 -29.58 21.54
N HIS A 13 2.32 -28.42 21.39
CA HIS A 13 2.90 -27.25 20.78
C HIS A 13 4.12 -26.76 21.55
N THR A 14 4.05 -26.71 22.87
CA THR A 14 5.18 -26.33 23.73
C THR A 14 6.38 -27.26 23.56
N ALA A 15 6.16 -28.57 23.52
CA ALA A 15 7.21 -29.54 23.28
C ALA A 15 7.85 -29.43 21.90
N ILE A 16 7.02 -29.19 20.86
CA ILE A 16 7.51 -28.96 19.47
C ILE A 16 8.35 -27.69 19.40
N VAL A 17 7.90 -26.60 20.01
CA VAL A 17 8.63 -25.34 20.07
C VAL A 17 9.99 -25.53 20.75
N GLY A 18 10.03 -26.27 21.87
CA GLY A 18 11.29 -26.59 22.57
C GLY A 18 12.29 -27.39 21.73
N LEU A 19 11.78 -28.41 20.98
CA LEU A 19 12.62 -29.20 20.07
C LEU A 19 13.12 -28.37 18.87
N LEU A 20 12.25 -27.56 18.28
CA LEU A 20 12.61 -26.66 17.19
C LEU A 20 13.65 -25.64 17.62
N ALA A 21 13.49 -25.02 18.79
CA ALA A 21 14.43 -24.04 19.32
C ALA A 21 15.86 -24.58 19.41
N ARG A 22 16.02 -25.84 19.92
CA ARG A 22 17.34 -26.49 20.00
C ARG A 22 17.96 -26.74 18.62
N ASN A 23 17.17 -27.29 17.69
CA ASN A 23 17.65 -27.57 16.34
C ASN A 23 18.02 -26.29 15.57
N LEU A 24 17.20 -25.25 15.73
CA LEU A 24 17.46 -23.95 15.10
C LEU A 24 18.68 -23.26 15.72
N ALA A 25 18.85 -23.32 17.04
CA ALA A 25 20.05 -22.78 17.71
C ALA A 25 21.33 -23.44 17.17
N ASN A 26 21.38 -24.77 17.07
CA ASN A 26 22.51 -25.48 16.48
C ASN A 26 22.76 -25.08 15.02
N SER A 27 21.69 -24.91 14.23
CA SER A 27 21.81 -24.46 12.83
C SER A 27 22.34 -23.03 12.69
N LEU A 28 21.94 -22.14 13.60
CA LEU A 28 22.44 -20.76 13.65
C LEU A 28 23.89 -20.69 14.07
N ASP A 29 24.28 -21.53 15.05
CA ASP A 29 25.67 -21.63 15.51
C ASP A 29 26.60 -22.09 14.38
N GLN A 30 26.22 -23.13 13.64
CA GLN A 30 26.95 -23.60 12.46
C GLN A 30 27.10 -22.56 11.36
N ARG A 31 26.22 -21.56 11.32
CA ARG A 31 26.26 -20.43 10.38
C ARG A 31 26.89 -19.18 10.96
N GLU A 32 27.41 -19.24 12.16
CA GLU A 32 27.98 -18.09 12.90
C GLU A 32 26.95 -16.96 13.14
N GLN A 33 25.65 -17.30 13.20
CA GLN A 33 24.55 -16.32 13.33
C GLN A 33 23.91 -16.32 14.73
N PHE A 34 24.29 -17.23 15.61
CA PHE A 34 23.70 -17.33 16.96
C PHE A 34 23.98 -16.08 17.79
N ALA A 35 25.20 -15.52 17.70
CA ALA A 35 25.56 -14.29 18.40
C ALA A 35 24.72 -13.08 17.91
N LEU A 36 24.40 -13.02 16.62
CA LEU A 36 23.49 -12.00 16.07
C LEU A 36 22.09 -12.12 16.67
N LEU A 37 21.56 -13.34 16.75
CA LEU A 37 20.24 -13.57 17.35
C LEU A 37 20.20 -13.09 18.82
N GLU A 38 21.19 -13.46 19.63
CA GLU A 38 21.21 -13.13 21.06
C GLU A 38 21.50 -11.65 21.34
N SER A 39 22.45 -11.07 20.61
CA SER A 39 22.93 -9.71 20.91
C SER A 39 22.16 -8.60 20.21
N VAL A 40 21.44 -8.91 19.12
CA VAL A 40 20.72 -7.92 18.31
C VAL A 40 19.24 -8.27 18.19
N GLU A 41 18.87 -9.40 17.58
CA GLU A 41 17.50 -9.67 17.19
C GLU A 41 16.54 -9.81 18.38
N ILE A 42 16.94 -10.55 19.43
CA ILE A 42 16.12 -10.69 20.65
C ILE A 42 16.01 -9.38 21.42
N PRO A 43 17.06 -8.59 21.66
CA PRO A 43 16.93 -7.25 22.25
C PRO A 43 16.06 -6.31 21.42
N VAL A 44 16.20 -6.30 20.09
CA VAL A 44 15.36 -5.49 19.18
C VAL A 44 13.90 -5.90 19.28
N SER A 45 13.57 -7.19 19.32
CA SER A 45 12.17 -7.63 19.44
C SER A 45 11.49 -7.09 20.70
N ARG A 46 12.21 -6.94 21.80
CA ARG A 46 11.69 -6.35 23.05
C ARG A 46 11.40 -4.85 22.89
N VAL A 47 12.27 -4.13 22.19
CA VAL A 47 12.06 -2.70 21.88
C VAL A 47 10.84 -2.55 20.97
N LEU A 48 10.74 -3.36 19.91
CA LEU A 48 9.62 -3.34 18.97
C LEU A 48 8.30 -3.64 19.68
N TYR A 49 8.26 -4.63 20.56
CA TYR A 49 7.09 -4.91 21.39
C TYR A 49 6.67 -3.68 22.22
N GLY A 50 7.64 -2.98 22.83
CA GLY A 50 7.35 -1.74 23.57
C GLY A 50 6.80 -0.64 22.66
N MET A 51 7.29 -0.51 21.42
CA MET A 51 6.80 0.46 20.43
C MET A 51 5.39 0.10 19.95
N GLU A 52 5.12 -1.17 19.67
CA GLU A 52 3.79 -1.66 19.29
C GLU A 52 2.77 -1.41 20.38
N HIS A 53 3.15 -1.66 21.64
CA HIS A 53 2.27 -1.44 22.79
C HIS A 53 2.05 0.06 23.07
N ALA A 54 3.06 0.88 22.91
CA ALA A 54 2.95 2.33 23.07
C ALA A 54 2.10 2.98 21.96
N GLY A 55 2.18 2.47 20.74
CA GLY A 55 1.50 3.04 19.58
C GLY A 55 1.97 4.46 19.22
N ALA A 56 1.52 4.96 18.09
CA ALA A 56 1.80 6.31 17.60
C ALA A 56 0.59 7.23 17.80
N GLN A 57 0.79 8.36 18.44
CA GLN A 57 -0.28 9.37 18.59
C GLN A 57 -0.52 10.07 17.26
N VAL A 58 -1.79 10.28 16.92
CA VAL A 58 -2.22 10.98 15.71
C VAL A 58 -3.16 12.13 16.01
N ASP A 59 -3.10 13.17 15.20
CA ASP A 59 -4.08 14.25 15.19
C ASP A 59 -5.24 13.86 14.26
N MET A 60 -6.30 13.33 14.83
CA MET A 60 -7.48 12.87 14.10
C MET A 60 -8.15 13.99 13.30
N ASN A 61 -8.22 15.20 13.86
CA ASN A 61 -8.84 16.34 13.17
C ASN A 61 -8.03 16.70 11.91
N ARG A 62 -6.70 16.67 12.01
CA ARG A 62 -5.83 16.92 10.86
C ARG A 62 -5.97 15.84 9.79
N LEU A 63 -6.08 14.57 10.18
CA LEU A 63 -6.31 13.47 9.22
C LEU A 63 -7.66 13.61 8.51
N MET A 64 -8.73 13.94 9.24
CA MET A 64 -10.06 14.16 8.66
C MET A 64 -10.05 15.33 7.67
N ASN A 65 -9.49 16.47 8.06
CA ASN A 65 -9.38 17.64 7.17
C ASN A 65 -8.54 17.32 5.91
N MET A 66 -7.43 16.61 6.07
CA MET A 66 -6.60 16.16 4.93
C MET A 66 -7.39 15.24 3.99
N ARG A 67 -8.16 14.30 4.51
CA ARG A 67 -9.01 13.41 3.71
C ARG A 67 -10.06 14.19 2.91
N GLU A 68 -10.72 15.17 3.55
CA GLU A 68 -11.72 16.02 2.90
C GLU A 68 -11.09 16.89 1.79
N GLN A 69 -9.93 17.48 2.04
CA GLN A 69 -9.19 18.23 1.03
C GLN A 69 -8.80 17.36 -0.16
N LEU A 70 -8.25 16.17 0.10
CA LEU A 70 -7.88 15.22 -0.96
C LEU A 70 -9.10 14.72 -1.75
N ALA A 71 -10.26 14.58 -1.10
CA ALA A 71 -11.51 14.23 -1.78
C ALA A 71 -11.98 15.38 -2.69
N SER A 72 -11.92 16.62 -2.22
CA SER A 72 -12.25 17.82 -3.00
C SER A 72 -11.34 17.97 -4.22
N ASP A 73 -10.02 17.84 -4.01
CA ASP A 73 -9.03 17.90 -5.09
C ASP A 73 -9.25 16.80 -6.15
N ALA A 74 -9.55 15.59 -5.70
CA ALA A 74 -9.84 14.45 -6.59
C ALA A 74 -11.10 14.69 -7.42
N ASN A 75 -12.16 15.24 -6.82
CA ASN A 75 -13.40 15.58 -7.51
C ASN A 75 -13.17 16.70 -8.54
N HIS A 76 -12.43 17.73 -8.18
CA HIS A 76 -12.10 18.81 -9.11
C HIS A 76 -11.29 18.28 -10.31
N ALA A 77 -10.27 17.45 -10.05
CA ALA A 77 -9.50 16.82 -11.12
C ALA A 77 -10.38 15.89 -12.00
N GLN A 78 -11.36 15.20 -11.42
CA GLN A 78 -12.31 14.40 -12.17
C GLN A 78 -13.20 15.24 -13.08
N GLU A 79 -13.74 16.35 -12.59
CA GLU A 79 -14.55 17.27 -13.39
C GLU A 79 -13.75 17.86 -14.54
N THR A 80 -12.51 18.27 -14.28
CA THR A 80 -11.59 18.73 -15.30
C THR A 80 -11.33 17.67 -16.37
N ALA A 81 -11.07 16.43 -15.96
CA ALA A 81 -10.89 15.33 -16.91
C ALA A 81 -12.15 15.09 -17.77
N TRP A 82 -13.34 15.11 -17.19
CA TRP A 82 -14.59 14.98 -17.94
C TRP A 82 -14.85 16.12 -18.92
N GLN A 83 -14.47 17.34 -18.54
CA GLN A 83 -14.56 18.50 -19.43
C GLN A 83 -13.74 18.29 -20.70
N TYR A 84 -12.50 17.81 -20.57
CA TYR A 84 -11.62 17.56 -21.72
C TYR A 84 -11.93 16.25 -22.46
N ALA A 85 -12.55 15.28 -21.80
CA ALA A 85 -13.06 14.07 -22.45
C ALA A 85 -14.34 14.30 -23.26
N GLY A 86 -15.10 15.38 -22.97
CA GLY A 86 -16.39 15.67 -23.56
C GLY A 86 -17.55 14.80 -23.02
N GLU A 87 -17.26 13.84 -22.17
CA GLU A 87 -18.24 12.95 -21.54
C GLU A 87 -17.83 12.53 -20.12
N ARG A 88 -18.83 12.10 -19.33
CA ARG A 88 -18.57 11.53 -17.99
C ARG A 88 -18.17 10.07 -18.11
N VAL A 89 -16.95 9.77 -17.71
CA VAL A 89 -16.37 8.43 -17.78
C VAL A 89 -15.84 7.97 -16.45
N ASN A 90 -15.72 6.67 -16.26
CA ASN A 90 -15.03 6.12 -15.10
C ASN A 90 -13.51 6.16 -15.32
N LEU A 91 -12.84 7.12 -14.65
CA LEU A 91 -11.40 7.33 -14.72
C LEU A 91 -10.56 6.18 -14.10
N GLN A 92 -11.22 5.20 -13.47
CA GLN A 92 -10.59 3.98 -12.97
C GLN A 92 -10.76 2.81 -13.93
N SER A 93 -11.61 2.93 -14.97
CA SER A 93 -11.84 1.86 -15.94
C SER A 93 -10.79 1.89 -17.07
N PRO A 94 -9.89 0.90 -17.16
CA PRO A 94 -8.90 0.85 -18.23
C PRO A 94 -9.54 0.82 -19.63
N LYS A 95 -10.69 0.15 -19.77
CA LYS A 95 -11.40 0.01 -21.03
C LYS A 95 -11.95 1.35 -21.53
N GLN A 96 -12.58 2.14 -20.64
CA GLN A 96 -13.11 3.46 -21.00
C GLN A 96 -12.00 4.44 -21.30
N LEU A 97 -10.91 4.41 -20.51
CA LEU A 97 -9.74 5.25 -20.77
C LEU A 97 -9.06 4.93 -22.09
N GLN A 98 -8.99 3.64 -22.47
CA GLN A 98 -8.41 3.27 -23.78
C GLN A 98 -9.23 3.84 -24.93
N LYS A 99 -10.56 3.79 -24.84
CA LYS A 99 -11.43 4.41 -25.85
C LYS A 99 -11.13 5.90 -25.99
N ILE A 100 -11.16 6.64 -24.89
CA ILE A 100 -10.93 8.09 -24.91
C ILE A 100 -9.54 8.43 -25.45
N LEU A 101 -8.51 7.79 -24.89
CA LEU A 101 -7.12 8.14 -25.22
C LEU A 101 -6.75 7.77 -26.65
N PHE A 102 -7.17 6.59 -27.12
CA PHE A 102 -6.67 6.04 -28.40
C PHE A 102 -7.65 6.17 -29.55
N GLU A 103 -8.97 6.17 -29.29
CA GLU A 103 -10.00 6.30 -30.31
C GLU A 103 -10.45 7.76 -30.45
N ASP A 104 -10.88 8.39 -29.33
CA ASP A 104 -11.46 9.73 -29.38
C ASP A 104 -10.40 10.85 -29.49
N MET A 105 -9.29 10.74 -28.73
CA MET A 105 -8.18 11.70 -28.76
C MET A 105 -7.07 11.35 -29.75
N GLY A 106 -7.10 10.13 -30.34
CA GLY A 106 -6.17 9.70 -31.38
C GLY A 106 -4.74 9.50 -30.92
N LEU A 107 -4.47 9.33 -29.60
CA LEU A 107 -3.13 9.18 -29.08
C LEU A 107 -2.54 7.81 -29.44
N LYS A 108 -1.24 7.76 -29.71
CA LYS A 108 -0.55 6.51 -30.01
C LYS A 108 -0.23 5.73 -28.73
N PRO A 109 -0.72 4.48 -28.56
CA PRO A 109 -0.45 3.67 -27.39
C PRO A 109 1.03 3.46 -27.13
N THR A 110 1.44 3.39 -25.85
CA THR A 110 2.85 3.22 -25.47
C THR A 110 3.27 1.74 -25.43
N LYS A 111 2.53 0.93 -24.65
CA LYS A 111 2.83 -0.51 -24.45
C LYS A 111 1.54 -1.33 -24.35
N LYS A 112 1.64 -2.60 -24.73
CA LYS A 112 0.59 -3.60 -24.47
C LYS A 112 0.87 -4.37 -23.18
N THR A 113 -0.17 -4.76 -22.47
CA THR A 113 -0.12 -5.72 -21.37
C THR A 113 0.15 -7.13 -21.93
N LYS A 114 0.47 -8.08 -21.04
CA LYS A 114 0.60 -9.51 -21.41
C LYS A 114 -0.69 -10.08 -22.03
N THR A 115 -1.84 -9.49 -21.72
CA THR A 115 -3.16 -9.88 -22.24
C THR A 115 -3.54 -9.16 -23.55
N GLY A 116 -2.63 -8.40 -24.15
CA GLY A 116 -2.83 -7.71 -25.43
C GLY A 116 -3.53 -6.34 -25.35
N SER A 117 -4.05 -5.94 -24.20
CA SER A 117 -4.66 -4.62 -23.98
C SER A 117 -3.59 -3.54 -23.79
N TYR A 118 -3.90 -2.31 -24.10
CA TYR A 118 -2.98 -1.20 -23.85
C TYR A 118 -2.91 -0.85 -22.36
N THR A 119 -1.70 -0.57 -21.87
CA THR A 119 -1.53 -0.19 -20.45
C THR A 119 -1.95 1.26 -20.23
N THR A 120 -2.66 1.49 -19.13
CA THR A 120 -3.05 2.84 -18.64
C THR A 120 -2.51 3.09 -17.22
N ASN A 121 -1.36 2.48 -16.86
CA ASN A 121 -0.70 2.77 -15.59
C ASN A 121 -0.08 4.18 -15.60
N ALA A 122 0.30 4.68 -14.42
CA ALA A 122 0.82 6.04 -14.26
C ALA A 122 2.01 6.34 -15.18
N ALA A 123 2.96 5.40 -15.31
CA ALA A 123 4.14 5.59 -16.17
C ALA A 123 3.78 5.67 -17.67
N ALA A 124 2.81 4.85 -18.12
CA ALA A 124 2.33 4.91 -19.50
C ALA A 124 1.57 6.20 -19.79
N LEU A 125 0.73 6.66 -18.85
CA LEU A 125 0.00 7.93 -18.97
C LEU A 125 0.95 9.12 -18.96
N GLN A 126 1.99 9.11 -18.10
CA GLN A 126 3.03 10.14 -18.12
C GLN A 126 3.75 10.19 -19.45
N THR A 127 4.13 9.02 -19.99
CA THR A 127 4.77 8.95 -21.33
C THR A 127 3.83 9.46 -22.44
N LEU A 128 2.52 9.20 -22.35
CA LEU A 128 1.54 9.75 -23.30
C LEU A 128 1.47 11.26 -23.19
N ARG A 129 1.40 11.78 -21.96
CA ARG A 129 1.37 13.21 -21.69
C ARG A 129 2.60 13.92 -22.31
N ASP A 130 3.80 13.38 -22.08
CA ASP A 130 5.05 13.96 -22.59
C ASP A 130 5.14 13.93 -24.12
N ARG A 131 4.44 13.00 -24.78
CA ARG A 131 4.37 12.88 -26.25
C ARG A 131 3.26 13.73 -26.88
N SER A 132 2.34 14.23 -26.09
CA SER A 132 1.15 14.97 -26.57
C SER A 132 1.30 16.47 -26.44
N TYR A 133 2.54 16.98 -26.42
CA TYR A 133 2.85 18.40 -26.20
C TYR A 133 2.20 19.35 -27.22
N ASP A 134 1.83 18.86 -28.40
CA ASP A 134 1.15 19.57 -29.49
C ASP A 134 -0.39 19.47 -29.41
N ASN A 135 -0.93 18.69 -28.47
CA ASN A 135 -2.37 18.50 -28.22
C ASN A 135 -2.73 18.96 -26.81
N ASP A 136 -3.08 20.24 -26.66
CA ASP A 136 -3.40 20.82 -25.35
C ASP A 136 -4.55 20.11 -24.63
N SER A 137 -5.61 19.73 -25.35
CA SER A 137 -6.75 19.01 -24.75
C SER A 137 -6.34 17.66 -24.18
N ALA A 138 -5.50 16.89 -24.90
CA ALA A 138 -4.99 15.62 -24.41
C ALA A 138 -4.04 15.79 -23.22
N CYS A 139 -3.20 16.84 -23.23
CA CYS A 139 -2.34 17.18 -22.10
C CYS A 139 -3.17 17.49 -20.85
N GLN A 140 -4.17 18.36 -20.95
CA GLN A 140 -5.04 18.73 -19.83
C GLN A 140 -5.83 17.52 -19.28
N PHE A 141 -6.36 16.68 -20.18
CA PHE A 141 -7.02 15.44 -19.76
C PHE A 141 -6.07 14.52 -18.99
N LEU A 142 -4.85 14.30 -19.51
CA LEU A 142 -3.86 13.40 -18.90
C LEU A 142 -3.36 13.94 -17.55
N ASP A 143 -3.10 15.24 -17.45
CA ASP A 143 -2.71 15.89 -16.21
C ASP A 143 -3.82 15.78 -15.16
N ALA A 144 -5.07 16.03 -15.53
CA ALA A 144 -6.24 15.86 -14.65
C ALA A 144 -6.44 14.40 -14.23
N LEU A 145 -6.31 13.44 -15.14
CA LEU A 145 -6.40 12.00 -14.84
C LEU A 145 -5.32 11.52 -13.87
N LEU A 146 -4.07 11.95 -14.08
CA LEU A 146 -2.95 11.64 -13.20
C LEU A 146 -3.17 12.21 -11.80
N LEU A 147 -3.57 13.49 -11.73
CA LEU A 147 -3.88 14.18 -10.48
C LEU A 147 -5.03 13.49 -9.73
N HIS A 148 -6.13 13.16 -10.43
CA HIS A 148 -7.25 12.43 -9.83
C HIS A 148 -6.82 11.11 -9.20
N ARG A 149 -5.98 10.33 -9.89
CA ARG A 149 -5.46 9.05 -9.37
C ARG A 149 -4.54 9.23 -8.18
N GLU A 150 -3.65 10.24 -8.23
CA GLU A 150 -2.76 10.58 -7.11
C GLU A 150 -3.57 10.96 -5.86
N LYS A 151 -4.53 11.90 -6.00
CA LYS A 151 -5.35 12.35 -4.86
C LYS A 151 -6.20 11.23 -4.26
N ASN A 152 -6.78 10.37 -5.10
CA ASN A 152 -7.51 9.20 -4.60
C ASN A 152 -6.60 8.20 -3.87
N LYS A 153 -5.38 7.96 -4.34
CA LYS A 153 -4.41 7.10 -3.66
C LYS A 153 -4.03 7.66 -2.29
N LEU A 154 -3.73 8.97 -2.23
CA LEU A 154 -3.40 9.63 -0.97
C LEU A 154 -4.59 9.64 -0.01
N LYS A 155 -5.81 9.90 -0.51
CA LYS A 155 -7.04 9.82 0.27
C LYS A 155 -7.23 8.42 0.88
N GLN A 156 -6.97 7.36 0.12
CA GLN A 156 -7.03 5.98 0.61
C GLN A 156 -6.03 5.73 1.74
N ILE A 157 -4.79 6.21 1.60
CA ILE A 157 -3.77 6.10 2.65
C ILE A 157 -4.22 6.81 3.93
N VAL A 158 -4.72 8.04 3.81
CA VAL A 158 -5.24 8.79 4.97
C VAL A 158 -6.44 8.07 5.61
N GLN A 159 -7.34 7.51 4.80
CA GLN A 159 -8.47 6.73 5.28
C GLN A 159 -8.00 5.49 6.07
N THR A 160 -6.99 4.76 5.59
CA THR A 160 -6.39 3.62 6.30
C THR A 160 -5.80 4.04 7.66
N LEU A 161 -5.15 5.22 7.73
CA LEU A 161 -4.63 5.75 9.01
C LEU A 161 -5.77 6.11 9.98
N ILE A 162 -6.85 6.71 9.49
CA ILE A 162 -8.04 7.01 10.30
C ILE A 162 -8.65 5.72 10.86
N GLU A 163 -8.80 4.69 10.03
CA GLU A 163 -9.34 3.38 10.43
C GLU A 163 -8.44 2.68 11.45
N ALA A 164 -7.12 2.76 11.28
CA ALA A 164 -6.15 2.20 12.21
C ALA A 164 -6.16 2.90 13.58
N THR A 165 -6.68 4.12 13.67
CA THR A 165 -6.76 4.91 14.91
C THR A 165 -8.05 4.64 15.71
N ASN A 166 -8.97 3.80 15.22
CA ASN A 166 -10.24 3.50 15.89
C ASN A 166 -10.13 2.62 17.14
N GLY A 167 -8.91 2.43 17.68
CA GLY A 167 -8.68 1.79 18.97
C GLY A 167 -9.18 2.64 20.14
N SER A 168 -9.23 2.02 21.32
CA SER A 168 -9.76 2.64 22.55
C SER A 168 -8.94 3.83 23.06
N ASP A 169 -7.69 3.97 22.63
CA ASP A 169 -6.73 5.00 23.08
C ASP A 169 -6.44 6.09 22.03
N GLY A 170 -7.03 6.01 20.83
CA GLY A 170 -6.82 6.98 19.76
C GLY A 170 -5.40 6.98 19.17
N ARG A 171 -4.70 5.86 19.29
CA ARG A 171 -3.33 5.67 18.77
C ARG A 171 -3.33 4.63 17.65
N ILE A 172 -2.32 4.68 16.79
CA ILE A 172 -2.07 3.65 15.78
C ILE A 172 -1.09 2.64 16.38
N HIS A 173 -1.50 1.38 16.47
CA HIS A 173 -0.67 0.25 16.84
C HIS A 173 -0.36 -0.55 15.58
N THR A 174 0.90 -0.54 15.16
CA THR A 174 1.37 -1.34 14.04
C THR A 174 2.05 -2.61 14.56
N THR A 175 2.28 -3.57 13.69
CA THR A 175 3.11 -4.75 13.96
C THR A 175 4.41 -4.63 13.20
N PHE A 176 5.54 -4.88 13.86
CA PHE A 176 6.86 -4.87 13.24
C PHE A 176 7.34 -6.29 12.96
N GLU A 177 7.51 -6.62 11.70
CA GLU A 177 7.99 -7.93 11.26
C GLU A 177 9.51 -7.91 11.03
N GLN A 178 10.27 -8.67 11.83
CA GLN A 178 11.74 -8.75 11.73
C GLN A 178 12.21 -9.76 10.66
N THR A 179 11.37 -10.72 10.28
CA THR A 179 11.78 -11.90 9.51
C THR A 179 11.24 -11.95 8.09
N VAL A 180 10.42 -10.99 7.66
CA VAL A 180 9.76 -11.00 6.34
C VAL A 180 10.70 -10.55 5.22
N ALA A 181 11.49 -9.52 5.46
CA ALA A 181 12.39 -8.97 4.45
C ALA A 181 13.75 -9.68 4.46
N ALA A 182 14.12 -10.33 3.36
CA ALA A 182 15.43 -10.99 3.21
C ALA A 182 16.64 -10.04 3.34
N THR A 183 16.39 -8.73 3.23
CA THR A 183 17.42 -7.69 3.40
C THR A 183 17.67 -7.26 4.84
N GLY A 184 16.97 -7.87 5.83
CA GLY A 184 17.04 -7.47 7.25
C GLY A 184 16.30 -6.16 7.58
N ARG A 185 15.46 -5.64 6.68
CA ARG A 185 14.59 -4.50 6.99
C ARG A 185 13.39 -4.95 7.80
N LEU A 186 12.95 -4.09 8.70
CA LEU A 186 11.64 -4.22 9.34
C LEU A 186 10.54 -3.93 8.31
N SER A 187 9.43 -4.65 8.40
CA SER A 187 8.23 -4.41 7.59
C SER A 187 7.01 -4.23 8.47
#